data_82e4a8eab099dc7e2cd715e279628185
#
_entry.id   82e4a8eab099dc7e2cd715e279628185
#
_cell.length_a   1.000
_cell.length_b   1.000
_cell.length_c   1.000
_cell.angle_alpha   90.00
_cell.angle_beta   90.00
_cell.angle_gamma   90.00
#
_symmetry.space_group_name_H-M   'P 1'
#
loop_
_entity.id
_entity.type
_entity.pdbx_description
1 polymer ?
#
loop_
_entity_poly.entity_id
_entity_poly.type
_entity_poly.pdbx_seq_one_letter_code
_entity_poly.pdbx_strand_id
1 'polypeptide(L)'
;AVFAFGLVAFVPNKWRNWAFETEPQPALNGRRGYQPRGRMLGGSSGINAMVYIRGHAGDYDDWAAQGAKGWSFADVLPYFKRAEGNERLGGELHGRAGPLNVADLVSPNPINEVFLAACDQLQLPRNADFNSATQEGVGLYQVTQKNGERWSAARAYLPEAARIRPNLRIATGTQALRLRLSGKKATGVVCRHGKGAEETINARRAVVLSAGAFQTPQLLLLSGIGPGAELQRHGIAVEHELPGVGQNLQDHVDFTLLYKAKSQHLFGITAGGLARLPREIMRWRRHRTGLLTTNFAEAGGFLRTDPAQLRPEIQLHFVVGLVDDHARKKHFCTGYSLHVCVLRPKSRGSVGLRDANPLSAPRIDPQYLSHADDMEALLKGVKVGRRIMDAPPFLSLAPAELYTQGVRDDAGLREQIRQRADTIYHPVGSCRMGAVD
;
A
#
# COMPACT_ATOMS: atom_id res chain seq x y z
N ALA A 1 -1.94 13.43 10.34
CA ALA A 1 -2.04 12.38 11.35
C ALA A 1 -0.66 12.24 12.03
N VAL A 2 -0.60 12.48 13.32
CA VAL A 2 0.64 12.38 14.11
C VAL A 2 0.83 10.95 14.61
N PHE A 3 -0.28 10.27 14.89
CA PHE A 3 -0.27 8.92 15.44
C PHE A 3 0.08 7.85 14.39
N ALA A 4 0.86 6.88 14.82
CA ALA A 4 1.24 5.74 13.99
C ALA A 4 0.02 4.93 13.53
N PHE A 5 -0.98 4.72 14.37
CA PHE A 5 -2.20 3.95 14.05
C PHE A 5 -3.22 4.66 13.11
N GLY A 6 -2.77 5.65 12.33
CA GLY A 6 -3.63 6.33 11.35
C GLY A 6 -4.33 5.40 10.35
N LEU A 7 -3.76 4.22 10.08
CA LEU A 7 -4.36 3.20 9.23
C LEU A 7 -5.79 2.86 9.70
N VAL A 8 -5.94 2.43 10.95
CA VAL A 8 -7.25 1.98 11.50
C VAL A 8 -8.22 3.14 11.68
N ALA A 9 -7.72 4.37 11.90
CA ALA A 9 -8.57 5.53 12.08
C ALA A 9 -9.08 6.15 10.77
N PHE A 10 -8.27 6.14 9.70
CA PHE A 10 -8.55 6.89 8.48
C PHE A 10 -9.00 6.02 7.31
N VAL A 11 -8.56 4.78 7.23
CA VAL A 11 -8.95 3.89 6.12
C VAL A 11 -10.46 3.66 6.06
N PRO A 12 -11.19 3.42 7.16
CA PRO A 12 -12.64 3.28 7.11
C PRO A 12 -13.38 4.61 6.89
N ASN A 13 -12.72 5.76 6.98
CA ASN A 13 -13.33 7.08 7.05
C ASN A 13 -13.12 7.89 5.77
N LYS A 14 -14.22 8.35 5.15
CA LYS A 14 -14.17 9.18 3.92
C LYS A 14 -13.59 10.59 4.13
N TRP A 15 -13.40 11.08 5.34
CA TRP A 15 -12.95 12.45 5.61
C TRP A 15 -11.52 12.74 5.13
N ARG A 16 -10.60 11.76 5.24
CA ARG A 16 -9.19 11.89 4.82
C ARG A 16 -8.79 10.86 3.76
N ASN A 17 -9.77 10.27 3.13
CA ASN A 17 -9.64 9.14 2.23
C ASN A 17 -10.57 9.35 1.03
N TRP A 18 -10.09 9.08 -0.17
CA TRP A 18 -10.92 9.10 -1.38
C TRP A 18 -11.96 7.98 -1.35
N ALA A 19 -11.65 6.86 -0.69
CA ALA A 19 -12.54 5.71 -0.50
C ALA A 19 -13.17 5.22 -1.82
N PHE A 20 -12.31 5.01 -2.83
CA PHE A 20 -12.75 4.46 -4.10
C PHE A 20 -13.21 3.01 -3.96
N GLU A 21 -13.92 2.53 -4.97
CA GLU A 21 -14.33 1.14 -5.12
C GLU A 21 -14.02 0.69 -6.55
N THR A 22 -13.69 -0.61 -6.69
CA THR A 22 -13.48 -1.22 -8.02
C THR A 22 -14.81 -1.44 -8.75
N GLU A 23 -14.75 -1.71 -10.04
CA GLU A 23 -15.82 -2.40 -10.73
C GLU A 23 -16.01 -3.82 -10.13
N PRO A 24 -17.17 -4.47 -10.36
CA PRO A 24 -17.37 -5.85 -9.93
C PRO A 24 -16.26 -6.75 -10.46
N GLN A 25 -15.67 -7.57 -9.60
CA GLN A 25 -14.55 -8.46 -9.93
C GLN A 25 -15.08 -9.89 -10.15
N PRO A 26 -15.15 -10.40 -11.41
CA PRO A 26 -15.74 -11.70 -11.71
C PRO A 26 -15.09 -12.84 -10.93
N ALA A 27 -13.75 -12.88 -10.85
CA ALA A 27 -13.03 -13.92 -10.14
C ALA A 27 -13.14 -13.81 -8.60
N LEU A 28 -13.74 -12.74 -8.08
CA LEU A 28 -14.08 -12.55 -6.67
C LEU A 28 -15.60 -12.57 -6.45
N ASN A 29 -16.32 -13.45 -7.14
CA ASN A 29 -17.77 -13.62 -7.05
C ASN A 29 -18.56 -12.32 -7.30
N GLY A 30 -18.08 -11.46 -8.19
CA GLY A 30 -18.71 -10.19 -8.53
C GLY A 30 -18.59 -9.10 -7.45
N ARG A 31 -17.82 -9.33 -6.38
CA ARG A 31 -17.61 -8.30 -5.33
C ARG A 31 -16.87 -7.09 -5.87
N ARG A 32 -17.13 -5.93 -5.25
CA ARG A 32 -16.34 -4.71 -5.42
C ARG A 32 -15.29 -4.64 -4.32
N GLY A 33 -14.04 -4.37 -4.68
CA GLY A 33 -12.94 -4.14 -3.75
C GLY A 33 -12.91 -2.69 -3.27
N TYR A 34 -12.62 -2.49 -2.00
CA TYR A 34 -12.47 -1.17 -1.41
C TYR A 34 -11.05 -0.63 -1.65
N GLN A 35 -10.92 0.57 -2.21
CA GLN A 35 -9.65 1.18 -2.62
C GLN A 35 -9.37 2.48 -1.86
N PRO A 36 -8.90 2.42 -0.60
CA PRO A 36 -8.59 3.62 0.17
C PRO A 36 -7.34 4.31 -0.38
N ARG A 37 -7.42 5.64 -0.55
CA ARG A 37 -6.30 6.50 -0.95
C ARG A 37 -6.31 7.79 -0.13
N GLY A 38 -5.16 8.18 0.41
CA GLY A 38 -5.08 9.35 1.26
C GLY A 38 -5.44 10.65 0.55
N ARG A 39 -6.38 11.40 1.14
CA ARG A 39 -6.83 12.71 0.68
C ARG A 39 -6.35 13.81 1.64
N MET A 40 -5.03 14.01 1.65
CA MET A 40 -4.37 14.97 2.53
C MET A 40 -2.95 15.29 2.02
N LEU A 41 -2.27 16.27 2.62
CA LEU A 41 -0.85 16.49 2.38
C LEU A 41 -0.06 15.20 2.70
N GLY A 42 0.80 14.79 1.78
CA GLY A 42 1.52 13.53 1.84
C GLY A 42 0.76 12.33 1.26
N GLY A 43 -0.48 12.54 0.78
CA GLY A 43 -1.27 11.47 0.12
C GLY A 43 -1.41 10.23 1.01
N SER A 44 -1.27 9.06 0.42
CA SER A 44 -1.43 7.77 1.12
C SER A 44 -0.37 7.52 2.21
N SER A 45 0.79 8.21 2.20
CA SER A 45 1.74 8.12 3.32
C SER A 45 1.18 8.67 4.64
N GLY A 46 0.11 9.47 4.59
CA GLY A 46 -0.63 9.94 5.76
C GLY A 46 -1.51 8.89 6.44
N ILE A 47 -1.85 7.80 5.73
CA ILE A 47 -2.78 6.76 6.20
C ILE A 47 -2.27 5.33 6.07
N ASN A 48 -1.09 5.10 5.46
CA ASN A 48 -0.51 3.76 5.27
C ASN A 48 -0.03 3.11 6.58
N ALA A 49 0.40 1.84 6.48
CA ALA A 49 0.99 1.11 7.60
C ALA A 49 2.48 1.46 7.87
N MET A 50 3.05 2.44 7.18
CA MET A 50 4.42 2.94 7.35
C MET A 50 5.55 1.92 7.11
N VAL A 51 5.27 0.71 6.71
CA VAL A 51 6.30 -0.28 6.39
C VAL A 51 7.21 0.26 5.29
N TYR A 52 8.53 0.22 5.51
CA TYR A 52 9.52 0.68 4.54
C TYR A 52 10.15 -0.50 3.82
N ILE A 53 9.69 -0.75 2.62
CA ILE A 53 10.19 -1.83 1.75
C ILE A 53 10.39 -1.27 0.34
N ARG A 54 11.50 -1.63 -0.28
CA ARG A 54 11.76 -1.44 -1.70
C ARG A 54 11.32 -2.68 -2.48
N GLY A 55 11.11 -2.55 -3.79
CA GLY A 55 11.00 -3.70 -4.68
C GLY A 55 12.27 -4.56 -4.63
N HIS A 56 12.16 -5.83 -4.99
CA HIS A 56 13.33 -6.67 -5.22
C HIS A 56 14.19 -6.08 -6.36
N ALA A 57 15.53 -6.21 -6.28
CA ALA A 57 16.42 -5.67 -7.31
C ALA A 57 16.00 -6.05 -8.73
N GLY A 58 15.64 -7.32 -8.94
CA GLY A 58 15.16 -7.82 -10.22
C GLY A 58 13.85 -7.19 -10.72
N ASP A 59 13.04 -6.53 -9.88
CA ASP A 59 11.84 -5.85 -10.35
C ASP A 59 12.19 -4.60 -11.18
N TYR A 60 13.24 -3.89 -10.78
CA TYR A 60 13.77 -2.73 -11.50
C TYR A 60 14.55 -3.16 -12.75
N ASP A 61 15.31 -4.26 -12.66
CA ASP A 61 16.02 -4.81 -13.81
C ASP A 61 15.04 -5.30 -14.88
N ASP A 62 13.90 -5.89 -14.48
CA ASP A 62 12.78 -6.23 -15.38
C ASP A 62 12.20 -4.98 -16.06
N TRP A 63 12.10 -3.84 -15.36
CA TRP A 63 11.64 -2.58 -15.97
C TRP A 63 12.62 -2.10 -17.05
N ALA A 64 13.93 -2.14 -16.74
CA ALA A 64 14.95 -1.76 -17.71
C ALA A 64 14.94 -2.69 -18.94
N ALA A 65 14.80 -3.99 -18.74
CA ALA A 65 14.69 -4.99 -19.81
C ALA A 65 13.43 -4.79 -20.68
N GLN A 66 12.34 -4.28 -20.11
CA GLN A 66 11.11 -3.96 -20.79
C GLN A 66 11.12 -2.56 -21.46
N GLY A 67 12.27 -1.93 -21.58
CA GLY A 67 12.45 -0.66 -22.31
C GLY A 67 12.51 0.60 -21.43
N ALA A 68 12.35 0.51 -20.11
CA ALA A 68 12.55 1.63 -19.20
C ALA A 68 14.05 1.85 -18.92
N LYS A 69 14.81 2.30 -19.93
CA LYS A 69 16.26 2.55 -19.80
C LYS A 69 16.55 3.55 -18.69
N GLY A 70 17.58 3.29 -17.88
CA GLY A 70 17.95 4.13 -16.73
C GLY A 70 17.10 3.85 -15.47
N TRP A 71 16.36 2.72 -15.44
CA TRP A 71 15.54 2.29 -14.31
C TRP A 71 15.92 0.91 -13.78
N SER A 72 17.11 0.39 -14.10
CA SER A 72 17.65 -0.81 -13.44
C SER A 72 17.86 -0.55 -11.95
N PHE A 73 18.05 -1.61 -11.16
CA PHE A 73 18.31 -1.44 -9.73
C PHE A 73 19.54 -0.57 -9.46
N ALA A 74 20.60 -0.75 -10.23
CA ALA A 74 21.81 0.07 -10.14
C ALA A 74 21.53 1.56 -10.42
N ASP A 75 20.67 1.87 -11.39
CA ASP A 75 20.30 3.24 -11.73
C ASP A 75 19.45 3.91 -10.64
N VAL A 76 18.52 3.17 -10.01
CA VAL A 76 17.57 3.75 -9.04
C VAL A 76 18.07 3.74 -7.59
N LEU A 77 19.02 2.88 -7.24
CA LEU A 77 19.58 2.78 -5.89
C LEU A 77 20.13 4.11 -5.35
N PRO A 78 20.85 4.94 -6.10
CA PRO A 78 21.32 6.25 -5.63
C PRO A 78 20.17 7.17 -5.19
N TYR A 79 19.00 7.07 -5.84
CA TYR A 79 17.82 7.87 -5.49
C TYR A 79 17.12 7.34 -4.24
N PHE A 80 17.07 6.03 -4.04
CA PHE A 80 16.60 5.45 -2.77
C PHE A 80 17.48 5.89 -1.62
N LYS A 81 18.80 5.80 -1.74
CA LYS A 81 19.75 6.27 -0.73
C LYS A 81 19.60 7.77 -0.44
N ARG A 82 19.41 8.59 -1.47
CA ARG A 82 19.19 10.03 -1.31
C ARG A 82 17.90 10.36 -0.57
N ALA A 83 16.84 9.57 -0.75
CA ALA A 83 15.56 9.75 -0.08
C ALA A 83 15.58 9.27 1.37
N GLU A 84 16.36 8.23 1.67
CA GLU A 84 16.35 7.51 2.94
C GLU A 84 17.24 8.15 4.00
N GLY A 85 16.67 8.39 5.18
CA GLY A 85 17.38 8.71 6.41
C GLY A 85 17.23 7.57 7.41
N ASN A 86 18.01 6.49 7.25
CA ASN A 86 17.91 5.30 8.08
C ASN A 86 18.67 5.51 9.40
N GLU A 87 17.99 5.30 10.53
CA GLU A 87 18.58 5.50 11.86
C GLU A 87 19.62 4.41 12.20
N ARG A 88 19.43 3.18 11.73
CA ARG A 88 20.30 2.03 12.05
C ARG A 88 21.23 1.65 10.89
N LEU A 89 20.69 1.48 9.68
CA LEU A 89 21.39 0.92 8.54
C LEU A 89 22.11 2.01 7.73
N GLY A 90 23.17 1.62 7.03
CA GLY A 90 23.99 2.47 6.16
C GLY A 90 24.74 1.64 5.12
N GLY A 91 25.81 2.21 4.55
CA GLY A 91 26.70 1.51 3.61
C GLY A 91 26.21 1.55 2.15
N GLU A 92 26.41 0.43 1.44
CA GLU A 92 26.18 0.39 -0.01
C GLU A 92 24.70 0.48 -0.38
N LEU A 93 23.81 -0.14 0.41
CA LEU A 93 22.41 -0.26 0.09
C LEU A 93 21.51 0.79 0.79
N HIS A 94 21.98 1.47 1.83
CA HIS A 94 21.17 2.38 2.64
C HIS A 94 21.70 3.80 2.68
N GLY A 95 20.77 4.78 2.76
CA GLY A 95 21.06 6.19 3.00
C GLY A 95 20.81 6.57 4.45
N ARG A 96 21.62 7.48 5.01
CA ARG A 96 21.47 7.96 6.39
C ARG A 96 21.05 9.44 6.51
N ALA A 97 21.15 10.20 5.43
CA ALA A 97 20.97 11.65 5.43
C ALA A 97 19.73 12.13 4.67
N GLY A 98 18.92 11.21 4.14
CA GLY A 98 17.72 11.58 3.38
C GLY A 98 16.59 12.09 4.27
N PRO A 99 15.64 12.83 3.69
CA PRO A 99 14.55 13.44 4.44
C PRO A 99 13.50 12.42 4.96
N LEU A 100 13.37 11.26 4.33
CA LEU A 100 12.45 10.21 4.74
C LEU A 100 13.07 9.39 5.87
N ASN A 101 12.66 9.66 7.09
CA ASN A 101 13.17 8.91 8.25
C ASN A 101 12.69 7.47 8.22
N VAL A 102 13.62 6.55 8.34
CA VAL A 102 13.40 5.09 8.45
C VAL A 102 14.01 4.63 9.76
N ALA A 103 13.21 3.97 10.58
CA ALA A 103 13.58 3.54 11.92
C ALA A 103 13.14 2.10 12.18
N ASP A 104 13.78 1.47 13.15
CA ASP A 104 13.23 0.27 13.77
C ASP A 104 12.00 0.64 14.61
N LEU A 105 11.17 -0.35 14.94
CA LEU A 105 10.01 -0.14 15.81
C LEU A 105 10.45 0.35 17.19
N VAL A 106 9.90 1.46 17.66
CA VAL A 106 10.24 2.04 18.97
C VAL A 106 9.79 1.14 20.12
N SER A 107 8.67 0.48 19.98
CA SER A 107 8.08 -0.42 20.98
C SER A 107 7.47 -1.63 20.29
N PRO A 108 8.29 -2.59 19.79
CA PRO A 108 7.79 -3.80 19.15
C PRO A 108 6.80 -4.52 20.07
N ASN A 109 5.70 -4.98 19.52
CA ASN A 109 4.71 -5.73 20.29
C ASN A 109 5.26 -7.12 20.61
N PRO A 110 5.18 -7.59 21.90
CA PRO A 110 5.69 -8.92 22.27
C PRO A 110 5.07 -10.10 21.48
N ILE A 111 3.89 -9.93 20.91
CA ILE A 111 3.25 -10.96 20.09
C ILE A 111 4.04 -11.24 18.80
N ASN A 112 4.88 -10.32 18.34
CA ASN A 112 5.76 -10.58 17.20
C ASN A 112 6.73 -11.73 17.47
N GLU A 113 7.19 -11.89 18.70
CA GLU A 113 8.07 -13.01 19.07
C GLU A 113 7.37 -14.36 18.93
N VAL A 114 6.05 -14.41 19.19
CA VAL A 114 5.24 -15.62 18.96
C VAL A 114 5.21 -15.97 17.47
N PHE A 115 4.97 -14.97 16.61
CA PHE A 115 5.00 -15.14 15.15
C PHE A 115 6.38 -15.60 14.66
N LEU A 116 7.42 -14.95 15.14
CA LEU A 116 8.78 -15.26 14.73
C LEU A 116 9.22 -16.66 15.22
N ALA A 117 8.86 -17.04 16.45
CA ALA A 117 9.12 -18.39 16.96
C ALA A 117 8.36 -19.48 16.18
N ALA A 118 7.15 -19.19 15.74
CA ALA A 118 6.38 -20.08 14.87
C ALA A 118 7.08 -20.28 13.49
N CYS A 119 7.63 -19.20 12.94
CA CYS A 119 8.41 -19.26 11.71
C CYS A 119 9.71 -20.08 11.87
N ASP A 120 10.41 -19.95 13.00
CA ASP A 120 11.62 -20.75 13.31
C ASP A 120 11.32 -22.25 13.36
N GLN A 121 10.19 -22.64 13.97
CA GLN A 121 9.77 -24.04 13.98
C GLN A 121 9.52 -24.62 12.60
N LEU A 122 9.13 -23.78 11.65
CA LEU A 122 8.97 -24.14 10.24
C LEU A 122 10.26 -23.96 9.43
N GLN A 123 11.39 -23.66 10.09
CA GLN A 123 12.69 -23.43 9.47
C GLN A 123 12.69 -22.33 8.40
N LEU A 124 11.82 -21.33 8.54
CA LEU A 124 11.82 -20.18 7.67
C LEU A 124 13.01 -19.27 8.03
N PRO A 125 13.82 -18.81 7.04
CA PRO A 125 14.99 -18.01 7.32
C PRO A 125 14.65 -16.68 7.98
N ARG A 126 15.44 -16.25 8.95
CA ARG A 126 15.34 -14.91 9.54
C ARG A 126 15.97 -13.88 8.62
N ASN A 127 15.31 -12.72 8.54
CA ASN A 127 15.84 -11.56 7.81
C ASN A 127 15.67 -10.29 8.64
N ALA A 128 16.79 -9.64 8.95
CA ALA A 128 16.82 -8.39 9.73
C ALA A 128 16.76 -7.13 8.85
N ASP A 129 16.82 -7.30 7.52
CA ASP A 129 16.83 -6.21 6.54
C ASP A 129 16.28 -6.67 5.18
N PHE A 130 15.02 -6.41 4.92
CA PHE A 130 14.35 -6.74 3.66
C PHE A 130 14.75 -5.87 2.47
N ASN A 131 15.55 -4.84 2.70
CA ASN A 131 16.10 -3.96 1.67
C ASN A 131 17.58 -4.24 1.39
N SER A 132 18.11 -5.36 1.91
CA SER A 132 19.46 -5.86 1.67
C SER A 132 19.56 -6.60 0.32
N ALA A 133 20.69 -7.24 0.07
CA ALA A 133 20.89 -8.07 -1.11
C ALA A 133 19.94 -9.28 -1.15
N THR A 134 19.46 -9.76 0.00
CA THR A 134 18.51 -10.87 0.12
C THR A 134 17.22 -10.36 0.74
N GLN A 135 16.12 -10.45 -0.02
CA GLN A 135 14.80 -10.05 0.47
C GLN A 135 14.06 -11.20 1.19
N GLU A 136 14.37 -12.46 0.86
CA GLU A 136 13.70 -13.63 1.41
C GLU A 136 13.91 -13.76 2.92
N GLY A 137 12.88 -14.20 3.63
CA GLY A 137 12.90 -14.49 5.06
C GLY A 137 11.80 -13.78 5.83
N VAL A 138 11.82 -13.93 7.17
CA VAL A 138 10.85 -13.37 8.11
C VAL A 138 11.54 -12.52 9.18
N GLY A 139 10.89 -11.44 9.60
CA GLY A 139 11.48 -10.51 10.58
C GLY A 139 10.55 -9.34 10.93
N LEU A 140 11.08 -8.41 11.70
CA LEU A 140 10.43 -7.13 11.96
C LEU A 140 10.67 -6.16 10.79
N TYR A 141 9.66 -5.40 10.44
CA TYR A 141 9.77 -4.35 9.43
C TYR A 141 10.35 -3.06 10.01
N GLN A 142 11.22 -2.40 9.24
CA GLN A 142 11.51 -1.00 9.47
C GLN A 142 10.33 -0.15 9.01
N VAL A 143 10.18 1.02 9.64
CA VAL A 143 9.02 1.88 9.46
C VAL A 143 9.40 3.34 9.18
N THR A 144 8.56 4.04 8.41
CA THR A 144 8.68 5.48 8.22
C THR A 144 8.11 6.22 9.43
N GLN A 145 8.86 6.17 10.53
CA GLN A 145 8.58 6.85 11.80
C GLN A 145 9.79 7.66 12.25
N LYS A 146 9.55 8.65 13.08
CA LYS A 146 10.58 9.41 13.82
C LYS A 146 10.03 9.75 15.19
N ASN A 147 10.78 9.44 16.24
CA ASN A 147 10.38 9.70 17.63
C ASN A 147 8.97 9.16 17.95
N GLY A 148 8.64 7.93 17.55
CA GLY A 148 7.34 7.33 17.80
C GLY A 148 6.15 7.99 17.09
N GLU A 149 6.42 8.79 16.06
CA GLU A 149 5.42 9.46 15.23
C GLU A 149 5.53 9.05 13.77
N ARG A 150 4.40 9.04 13.06
CA ARG A 150 4.37 8.85 11.61
C ARG A 150 5.21 9.90 10.90
N TRP A 151 6.12 9.48 10.02
CA TRP A 151 6.95 10.35 9.20
C TRP A 151 6.49 10.27 7.75
N SER A 152 5.34 10.90 7.46
CA SER A 152 4.75 10.92 6.11
C SER A 152 5.61 11.72 5.13
N ALA A 153 5.38 11.55 3.82
CA ALA A 153 6.04 12.34 2.78
C ALA A 153 5.87 13.86 3.00
N ALA A 154 4.71 14.29 3.54
CA ALA A 154 4.53 15.70 3.89
C ALA A 154 5.47 16.16 5.01
N ARG A 155 5.73 15.33 6.02
CA ARG A 155 6.67 15.67 7.08
C ARG A 155 8.12 15.62 6.60
N ALA A 156 8.42 14.67 5.73
CA ALA A 156 9.77 14.48 5.18
C ALA A 156 10.16 15.62 4.21
N TYR A 157 9.27 15.98 3.29
CA TYR A 157 9.61 16.87 2.17
C TYR A 157 9.00 18.28 2.26
N LEU A 158 8.05 18.50 3.19
CA LEU A 158 7.46 19.81 3.47
C LEU A 158 7.63 20.19 4.95
N PRO A 159 8.88 20.20 5.49
CA PRO A 159 9.13 20.76 6.82
C PRO A 159 8.77 22.24 6.85
N GLU A 160 8.67 22.82 8.03
CA GLU A 160 8.28 24.23 8.19
C GLU A 160 9.16 25.16 7.35
N ALA A 161 10.47 24.99 7.40
CA ALA A 161 11.43 25.75 6.60
C ALA A 161 11.16 25.67 5.08
N ALA A 162 10.64 24.55 4.56
CA ALA A 162 10.25 24.46 3.17
C ALA A 162 8.94 25.19 2.87
N ARG A 163 7.99 25.20 3.81
CA ARG A 163 6.66 25.80 3.63
C ARG A 163 6.69 27.32 3.57
N ILE A 164 7.64 27.95 4.23
CA ILE A 164 7.82 29.41 4.23
C ILE A 164 8.65 29.93 3.05
N ARG A 165 9.14 29.06 2.17
CA ARG A 165 9.92 29.46 1.00
C ARG A 165 9.08 30.33 0.05
N PRO A 166 9.58 31.51 -0.39
CA PRO A 166 8.80 32.42 -1.24
C PRO A 166 8.53 31.85 -2.65
N ASN A 167 9.31 30.86 -3.09
CA ASN A 167 9.15 30.18 -4.38
C ASN A 167 8.32 28.89 -4.30
N LEU A 168 7.69 28.58 -3.17
CA LEU A 168 6.82 27.42 -2.98
C LEU A 168 5.41 27.84 -2.56
N ARG A 169 4.41 27.54 -3.38
CA ARG A 169 3.00 27.69 -3.03
C ARG A 169 2.35 26.32 -2.87
N ILE A 170 1.73 26.07 -1.73
CA ILE A 170 0.99 24.83 -1.43
C ILE A 170 -0.50 25.18 -1.40
N ALA A 171 -1.25 24.76 -2.41
CA ALA A 171 -2.69 24.99 -2.53
C ALA A 171 -3.47 23.74 -2.05
N THR A 172 -3.81 23.70 -0.77
CA THR A 172 -4.70 22.67 -0.21
C THR A 172 -6.15 22.97 -0.52
N GLY A 173 -7.03 21.95 -0.48
CA GLY A 173 -8.44 22.12 -0.83
C GLY A 173 -8.67 22.41 -2.33
N THR A 174 -7.64 22.26 -3.15
CA THR A 174 -7.65 22.53 -4.59
C THR A 174 -7.55 21.23 -5.35
N GLN A 175 -8.51 20.97 -6.23
CA GLN A 175 -8.55 19.78 -7.09
C GLN A 175 -8.13 20.16 -8.51
N ALA A 176 -7.13 19.44 -9.03
CA ALA A 176 -6.80 19.49 -10.46
C ALA A 176 -7.92 18.79 -11.25
N LEU A 177 -8.41 19.43 -12.30
CA LEU A 177 -9.53 18.97 -13.12
C LEU A 177 -9.06 18.45 -14.47
N ARG A 178 -8.15 19.15 -15.13
CA ARG A 178 -7.55 18.80 -16.42
C ARG A 178 -6.28 19.60 -16.67
N LEU A 179 -5.44 19.13 -17.55
CA LEU A 179 -4.31 19.89 -18.09
C LEU A 179 -4.82 20.96 -19.07
N ARG A 180 -4.10 22.06 -19.14
CA ARG A 180 -4.22 23.01 -20.24
C ARG A 180 -3.12 22.69 -21.25
N LEU A 181 -3.53 22.39 -22.46
CA LEU A 181 -2.65 22.06 -23.56
C LEU A 181 -2.62 23.19 -24.60
N SER A 182 -1.53 23.32 -25.32
CA SER A 182 -1.40 24.10 -26.54
C SER A 182 -0.63 23.24 -27.57
N GLY A 183 -1.35 22.61 -28.47
CA GLY A 183 -0.84 21.48 -29.22
C GLY A 183 -0.34 20.38 -28.28
N LYS A 184 0.84 19.85 -28.49
CA LYS A 184 1.45 18.79 -27.64
C LYS A 184 2.16 19.31 -26.38
N LYS A 185 2.02 20.59 -26.04
CA LYS A 185 2.70 21.21 -24.90
C LYS A 185 1.72 21.44 -23.74
N ALA A 186 2.02 20.92 -22.55
CA ALA A 186 1.31 21.26 -21.33
C ALA A 186 1.71 22.70 -20.89
N THR A 187 0.74 23.60 -20.84
CA THR A 187 0.92 25.02 -20.51
C THR A 187 0.38 25.39 -19.14
N GLY A 188 -0.30 24.48 -18.46
CA GLY A 188 -0.84 24.72 -17.14
C GLY A 188 -1.80 23.61 -16.67
N VAL A 189 -2.47 23.90 -15.58
CA VAL A 189 -3.48 23.03 -14.96
C VAL A 189 -4.73 23.85 -14.68
N VAL A 190 -5.87 23.34 -15.10
CA VAL A 190 -7.17 23.86 -14.66
C VAL A 190 -7.52 23.20 -13.33
N CYS A 191 -7.81 23.98 -12.34
CA CYS A 191 -8.13 23.50 -10.99
C CYS A 191 -9.31 24.26 -10.39
N ARG A 192 -9.83 23.73 -9.28
CA ARG A 192 -10.92 24.36 -8.52
C ARG A 192 -10.64 24.27 -7.02
N HIS A 193 -10.72 25.40 -6.35
CA HIS A 193 -10.65 25.46 -4.91
C HIS A 193 -12.04 25.29 -4.28
N GLY A 194 -12.20 24.24 -3.48
CA GLY A 194 -13.49 23.92 -2.84
C GLY A 194 -14.65 23.83 -3.85
N LYS A 195 -15.66 24.68 -3.68
CA LYS A 195 -16.81 24.83 -4.58
C LYS A 195 -16.72 26.08 -5.47
N GLY A 196 -15.58 26.77 -5.49
CA GLY A 196 -15.37 27.97 -6.28
C GLY A 196 -15.35 27.73 -7.80
N ALA A 197 -15.12 28.80 -8.56
CA ALA A 197 -14.95 28.73 -10.00
C ALA A 197 -13.66 27.99 -10.40
N GLU A 198 -13.61 27.52 -11.63
CA GLU A 198 -12.39 27.00 -12.21
C GLU A 198 -11.36 28.12 -12.41
N GLU A 199 -10.13 27.84 -12.09
CA GLU A 199 -8.99 28.73 -12.34
C GLU A 199 -7.89 28.00 -13.10
N THR A 200 -7.10 28.71 -13.87
CA THR A 200 -5.95 28.15 -14.58
C THR A 200 -4.66 28.60 -13.93
N ILE A 201 -3.85 27.64 -13.50
CA ILE A 201 -2.48 27.87 -13.04
C ILE A 201 -1.54 27.58 -14.22
N ASN A 202 -0.88 28.63 -14.74
CA ASN A 202 0.03 28.49 -15.87
C ASN A 202 1.38 27.89 -15.43
N ALA A 203 1.94 27.02 -16.27
CA ALA A 203 3.26 26.43 -16.08
C ALA A 203 4.26 27.03 -17.07
N ARG A 204 5.40 27.51 -16.55
CA ARG A 204 6.48 28.07 -17.38
C ARG A 204 7.44 27.01 -17.90
N ARG A 205 7.65 25.91 -17.17
CA ARG A 205 8.60 24.84 -17.52
C ARG A 205 7.93 23.52 -17.73
N ALA A 206 7.21 23.01 -16.73
CA ALA A 206 6.59 21.69 -16.76
C ALA A 206 5.41 21.60 -15.79
N VAL A 207 4.54 20.62 -16.04
CA VAL A 207 3.53 20.13 -15.10
C VAL A 207 3.95 18.71 -14.68
N VAL A 208 4.10 18.47 -13.38
CA VAL A 208 4.41 17.15 -12.84
C VAL A 208 3.13 16.54 -12.28
N LEU A 209 2.74 15.38 -12.79
CA LEU A 209 1.57 14.63 -12.33
C LEU A 209 2.00 13.58 -11.33
N SER A 210 1.52 13.69 -10.09
CA SER A 210 1.80 12.76 -8.99
C SER A 210 0.53 12.41 -8.22
N ALA A 211 -0.60 12.26 -8.94
CA ALA A 211 -1.91 12.02 -8.35
C ALA A 211 -2.16 10.54 -7.97
N GLY A 212 -1.16 9.68 -8.12
CA GLY A 212 -1.23 8.25 -7.82
C GLY A 212 -1.80 7.42 -8.98
N ALA A 213 -1.80 6.09 -8.79
CA ALA A 213 -2.11 5.13 -9.84
C ALA A 213 -3.55 5.23 -10.40
N PHE A 214 -4.47 5.84 -9.66
CA PHE A 214 -5.87 5.98 -10.13
C PHE A 214 -6.15 7.35 -10.74
N GLN A 215 -5.66 8.42 -10.12
CA GLN A 215 -6.03 9.77 -10.51
C GLN A 215 -5.05 10.39 -11.52
N THR A 216 -3.81 9.90 -11.66
CA THR A 216 -2.91 10.34 -12.73
C THR A 216 -3.45 9.95 -14.12
N PRO A 217 -3.81 8.67 -14.39
CA PRO A 217 -4.43 8.33 -15.66
C PRO A 217 -5.79 9.02 -15.85
N GLN A 218 -6.61 9.15 -14.81
CA GLN A 218 -7.86 9.91 -14.89
C GLN A 218 -7.64 11.34 -15.37
N LEU A 219 -6.65 12.05 -14.82
CA LEU A 219 -6.33 13.42 -15.17
C LEU A 219 -5.82 13.53 -16.62
N LEU A 220 -5.03 12.57 -17.09
CA LEU A 220 -4.59 12.48 -18.48
C LEU A 220 -5.79 12.28 -19.42
N LEU A 221 -6.65 11.31 -19.14
CA LEU A 221 -7.86 11.04 -19.92
C LEU A 221 -8.78 12.26 -19.99
N LEU A 222 -9.08 12.92 -18.87
CA LEU A 222 -9.87 14.16 -18.83
C LEU A 222 -9.22 15.32 -19.60
N SER A 223 -7.94 15.20 -19.92
CA SER A 223 -7.18 16.17 -20.68
C SER A 223 -7.04 15.81 -22.17
N GLY A 224 -7.74 14.77 -22.63
CA GLY A 224 -7.66 14.31 -24.02
C GLY A 224 -6.40 13.49 -24.34
N ILE A 225 -5.68 12.98 -23.32
CA ILE A 225 -4.48 12.17 -23.50
C ILE A 225 -4.79 10.73 -23.06
N GLY A 226 -4.84 9.81 -24.03
CA GLY A 226 -5.17 8.41 -23.74
C GLY A 226 -5.69 7.65 -24.94
N PRO A 227 -6.29 6.45 -24.74
CA PRO A 227 -6.91 5.68 -25.81
C PRO A 227 -8.07 6.46 -26.46
N GLY A 228 -7.98 6.73 -27.76
CA GLY A 228 -8.95 7.56 -28.47
C GLY A 228 -10.39 7.05 -28.36
N ALA A 229 -10.59 5.73 -28.45
CA ALA A 229 -11.90 5.12 -28.29
C ALA A 229 -12.52 5.37 -26.88
N GLU A 230 -11.71 5.39 -25.82
CA GLU A 230 -12.16 5.73 -24.46
C GLU A 230 -12.55 7.22 -24.39
N LEU A 231 -11.73 8.10 -24.94
CA LEU A 231 -11.98 9.54 -24.94
C LEU A 231 -13.25 9.90 -25.72
N GLN A 232 -13.40 9.36 -26.92
CA GLN A 232 -14.58 9.59 -27.78
C GLN A 232 -15.88 9.11 -27.13
N ARG A 233 -15.84 7.97 -26.41
CA ARG A 233 -17.00 7.45 -25.69
C ARG A 233 -17.53 8.42 -24.63
N HIS A 234 -16.65 9.27 -24.09
CA HIS A 234 -17.01 10.30 -23.11
C HIS A 234 -17.15 11.71 -23.72
N GLY A 235 -17.13 11.84 -25.05
CA GLY A 235 -17.22 13.14 -25.72
C GLY A 235 -15.98 14.04 -25.52
N ILE A 236 -14.84 13.47 -25.18
CA ILE A 236 -13.58 14.17 -24.96
C ILE A 236 -12.77 14.18 -26.27
N ALA A 237 -12.33 15.35 -26.72
CA ALA A 237 -11.48 15.47 -27.88
C ALA A 237 -10.12 14.75 -27.66
N VAL A 238 -9.64 14.05 -28.68
CA VAL A 238 -8.34 13.37 -28.65
C VAL A 238 -7.24 14.40 -28.94
N GLU A 239 -6.58 14.87 -27.90
CA GLU A 239 -5.43 15.78 -28.04
C GLU A 239 -4.14 14.98 -28.31
N HIS A 240 -4.02 13.79 -27.74
CA HIS A 240 -2.91 12.89 -27.97
C HIS A 240 -3.32 11.44 -27.77
N GLU A 241 -3.27 10.66 -28.85
CA GLU A 241 -3.46 9.21 -28.78
C GLU A 241 -2.32 8.57 -28.00
N LEU A 242 -2.63 7.97 -26.85
CA LEU A 242 -1.66 7.28 -25.99
C LEU A 242 -2.33 6.04 -25.37
N PRO A 243 -2.34 4.91 -26.10
CA PRO A 243 -3.11 3.72 -25.70
C PRO A 243 -2.79 3.14 -24.33
N GLY A 244 -1.56 3.35 -23.84
CA GLY A 244 -1.10 2.83 -22.54
C GLY A 244 -1.69 3.54 -21.31
N VAL A 245 -2.27 4.73 -21.48
CA VAL A 245 -2.84 5.48 -20.32
C VAL A 245 -4.03 4.72 -19.73
N GLY A 246 -3.95 4.48 -18.45
CA GLY A 246 -4.95 3.73 -17.69
C GLY A 246 -4.88 2.21 -17.86
N GLN A 247 -4.06 1.70 -18.78
CA GLN A 247 -3.91 0.26 -18.99
C GLN A 247 -2.85 -0.34 -18.05
N ASN A 248 -2.76 -1.69 -18.00
CA ASN A 248 -1.76 -2.42 -17.25
C ASN A 248 -1.81 -2.16 -15.72
N LEU A 249 -2.97 -1.85 -15.18
CA LEU A 249 -3.14 -1.76 -13.73
C LEU A 249 -2.80 -3.10 -13.09
N GLN A 250 -1.94 -3.06 -12.07
CA GLN A 250 -1.55 -4.19 -11.25
C GLN A 250 -1.75 -3.83 -9.77
N ASP A 251 -2.08 -4.82 -8.95
CA ASP A 251 -2.16 -4.63 -7.51
C ASP A 251 -1.86 -5.95 -6.80
N HIS A 252 -1.26 -5.92 -5.63
CA HIS A 252 -1.07 -7.10 -4.81
C HIS A 252 -2.42 -7.55 -4.25
N VAL A 253 -2.92 -8.68 -4.74
CA VAL A 253 -4.12 -9.30 -4.16
C VAL A 253 -3.74 -10.00 -2.85
N ASP A 254 -4.52 -9.75 -1.81
CA ASP A 254 -4.31 -10.17 -0.43
C ASP A 254 -5.44 -11.06 0.07
N PHE A 255 -5.09 -12.02 0.90
CA PHE A 255 -6.02 -12.80 1.69
C PHE A 255 -5.62 -12.77 3.17
N THR A 256 -6.57 -12.48 4.05
CA THR A 256 -6.31 -12.33 5.47
C THR A 256 -6.81 -13.52 6.26
N LEU A 257 -5.90 -14.20 6.97
CA LEU A 257 -6.20 -15.16 8.02
C LEU A 257 -6.44 -14.38 9.33
N LEU A 258 -7.56 -14.61 9.98
CA LEU A 258 -8.01 -13.85 11.16
C LEU A 258 -8.22 -14.81 12.32
N TYR A 259 -7.62 -14.50 13.48
CA TYR A 259 -7.70 -15.31 14.70
C TYR A 259 -8.13 -14.46 15.90
N LYS A 260 -9.24 -14.83 16.54
CA LYS A 260 -9.53 -14.36 17.91
C LYS A 260 -8.52 -14.97 18.86
N ALA A 261 -8.01 -14.17 19.79
CA ALA A 261 -7.07 -14.66 20.79
C ALA A 261 -7.14 -13.80 22.05
N LYS A 262 -6.73 -14.37 23.18
CA LYS A 262 -6.72 -13.68 24.47
C LYS A 262 -5.29 -13.29 24.84
N SER A 263 -4.97 -12.00 24.75
CA SER A 263 -3.70 -11.45 25.23
C SER A 263 -3.86 -9.96 25.54
N GLN A 264 -3.20 -9.51 26.60
CA GLN A 264 -3.13 -8.08 26.92
C GLN A 264 -2.30 -7.28 25.90
N HIS A 265 -1.50 -7.94 25.07
CA HIS A 265 -0.65 -7.32 24.06
C HIS A 265 -1.35 -7.17 22.70
N LEU A 266 -2.50 -7.84 22.52
CA LEU A 266 -3.28 -7.74 21.29
C LEU A 266 -4.24 -6.55 21.32
N PHE A 267 -4.37 -5.92 20.17
CA PHE A 267 -5.36 -4.87 19.99
C PHE A 267 -6.77 -5.44 19.80
N GLY A 268 -7.75 -4.72 20.34
CA GLY A 268 -9.15 -5.05 20.16
C GLY A 268 -10.08 -4.04 20.83
N ILE A 269 -11.33 -4.02 20.40
CA ILE A 269 -12.38 -3.20 21.00
C ILE A 269 -12.93 -3.96 22.20
N THR A 270 -12.32 -3.76 23.37
CA THR A 270 -12.74 -4.38 24.64
C THR A 270 -12.78 -3.34 25.76
N ALA A 271 -13.55 -3.60 26.81
CA ALA A 271 -13.60 -2.72 27.97
C ALA A 271 -12.21 -2.49 28.59
N GLY A 272 -11.38 -3.54 28.69
CA GLY A 272 -10.00 -3.43 29.18
C GLY A 272 -9.10 -2.63 28.24
N GLY A 273 -9.27 -2.75 26.93
CA GLY A 273 -8.54 -1.96 25.94
C GLY A 273 -8.88 -0.47 26.04
N LEU A 274 -10.15 -0.14 26.17
CA LEU A 274 -10.62 1.23 26.36
C LEU A 274 -10.12 1.84 27.69
N ALA A 275 -10.16 1.08 28.77
CA ALA A 275 -9.67 1.53 30.09
C ALA A 275 -8.16 1.83 30.10
N ARG A 276 -7.37 1.19 29.25
CA ARG A 276 -5.91 1.43 29.12
C ARG A 276 -5.57 2.64 28.26
N LEU A 277 -6.47 3.07 27.39
CA LEU A 277 -6.17 4.13 26.41
C LEU A 277 -5.64 5.43 27.01
N PRO A 278 -6.18 5.98 28.13
CA PRO A 278 -5.64 7.19 28.76
C PRO A 278 -4.18 7.02 29.19
N ARG A 279 -3.82 5.85 29.77
CA ARG A 279 -2.44 5.55 30.18
C ARG A 279 -1.50 5.49 28.96
N GLU A 280 -1.93 4.83 27.88
CA GLU A 280 -1.12 4.75 26.65
C GLU A 280 -0.97 6.12 25.96
N ILE A 281 -2.00 6.97 25.98
CA ILE A 281 -1.89 8.36 25.51
C ILE A 281 -0.86 9.13 26.34
N MET A 282 -0.89 9.01 27.66
CA MET A 282 0.05 9.68 28.56
C MET A 282 1.48 9.15 28.34
N ARG A 283 1.65 7.84 28.21
CA ARG A 283 2.94 7.18 27.93
C ARG A 283 3.53 7.71 26.61
N TRP A 284 2.72 7.74 25.57
CA TRP A 284 3.17 8.27 24.27
C TRP A 284 3.49 9.78 24.35
N ARG A 285 2.67 10.56 25.05
CA ARG A 285 2.94 11.99 25.20
C ARG A 285 4.26 12.28 25.93
N ARG A 286 4.56 11.52 26.99
CA ARG A 286 5.76 11.74 27.82
C ARG A 286 7.02 11.10 27.23
N HIS A 287 6.90 9.90 26.68
CA HIS A 287 8.05 9.05 26.34
C HIS A 287 8.13 8.68 24.86
N ARG A 288 7.09 8.96 24.06
CA ARG A 288 7.02 8.56 22.67
C ARG A 288 7.16 7.04 22.46
N THR A 289 6.70 6.23 23.43
CA THR A 289 6.74 4.76 23.44
C THR A 289 5.36 4.16 23.66
N GLY A 290 5.25 2.83 23.61
CA GLY A 290 4.05 2.07 23.90
C GLY A 290 3.15 1.82 22.72
N LEU A 291 1.93 1.36 23.00
CA LEU A 291 0.99 0.86 21.98
C LEU A 291 0.65 1.87 20.89
N LEU A 292 0.72 3.17 21.15
CA LEU A 292 0.39 4.21 20.16
C LEU A 292 1.49 4.44 19.13
N THR A 293 2.66 3.79 19.25
CA THR A 293 3.72 3.81 18.25
C THR A 293 3.58 2.71 17.22
N THR A 294 2.71 1.72 17.44
CA THR A 294 2.51 0.60 16.52
C THR A 294 2.02 1.06 15.15
N ASN A 295 2.52 0.41 14.13
CA ASN A 295 1.97 0.48 12.78
C ASN A 295 0.99 -0.66 12.46
N PHE A 296 0.71 -1.52 13.44
CA PHE A 296 -0.05 -2.77 13.41
C PHE A 296 0.64 -3.90 12.63
N ALA A 297 1.18 -3.66 11.45
CA ALA A 297 1.90 -4.63 10.63
C ALA A 297 3.40 -4.59 10.98
N GLU A 298 3.76 -5.06 12.16
CA GLU A 298 5.11 -4.91 12.72
C GLU A 298 6.09 -5.96 12.25
N ALA A 299 5.61 -7.17 11.97
CA ALA A 299 6.39 -8.30 11.49
C ALA A 299 5.83 -8.86 10.18
N GLY A 300 6.60 -9.68 9.52
CA GLY A 300 6.18 -10.36 8.30
C GLY A 300 7.35 -11.00 7.58
N GLY A 301 7.27 -11.09 6.26
CA GLY A 301 8.35 -11.70 5.49
C GLY A 301 8.05 -11.81 4.02
N PHE A 302 9.06 -12.27 3.30
CA PHE A 302 9.03 -12.54 1.86
C PHE A 302 9.43 -13.99 1.66
N LEU A 303 8.60 -14.77 0.99
CA LEU A 303 8.80 -16.23 0.89
C LEU A 303 8.67 -16.70 -0.55
N ARG A 304 9.46 -17.69 -0.88
CA ARG A 304 9.23 -18.56 -2.03
C ARG A 304 8.40 -19.76 -1.56
N THR A 305 7.26 -19.98 -2.18
CA THR A 305 6.43 -21.16 -1.93
C THR A 305 6.80 -22.33 -2.82
N ASP A 306 7.60 -22.06 -3.85
CA ASP A 306 8.16 -23.02 -4.77
C ASP A 306 9.69 -22.78 -4.88
N PRO A 307 10.54 -23.78 -4.58
CA PRO A 307 11.99 -23.65 -4.69
C PRO A 307 12.50 -23.27 -6.09
N ALA A 308 11.71 -23.55 -7.13
CA ALA A 308 12.04 -23.18 -8.51
C ALA A 308 11.93 -21.67 -8.77
N GLN A 309 11.26 -20.91 -7.89
CA GLN A 309 11.18 -19.47 -8.03
C GLN A 309 12.53 -18.81 -7.74
N LEU A 310 12.94 -17.89 -8.60
CA LEU A 310 14.22 -17.16 -8.43
C LEU A 310 14.16 -16.09 -7.32
N ARG A 311 12.96 -15.65 -6.97
CA ARG A 311 12.70 -14.57 -5.98
C ARG A 311 11.36 -14.78 -5.28
N PRO A 312 11.18 -14.24 -4.07
CA PRO A 312 9.93 -14.39 -3.32
C PRO A 312 8.71 -13.94 -4.13
N GLU A 313 7.67 -14.77 -4.20
CA GLU A 313 6.41 -14.44 -4.84
C GLU A 313 5.29 -14.08 -3.86
N ILE A 314 5.51 -14.32 -2.55
CA ILE A 314 4.55 -14.03 -1.49
C ILE A 314 5.16 -13.08 -0.47
N GLN A 315 4.37 -12.10 -0.01
CA GLN A 315 4.67 -11.31 1.17
C GLN A 315 3.66 -11.61 2.27
N LEU A 316 4.14 -11.66 3.51
CA LEU A 316 3.36 -11.80 4.73
C LEU A 316 3.37 -10.48 5.51
N HIS A 317 2.21 -10.09 6.09
CA HIS A 317 2.16 -9.02 7.08
C HIS A 317 1.44 -9.56 8.31
N PHE A 318 2.19 -9.73 9.40
CA PHE A 318 1.63 -10.11 10.68
C PHE A 318 1.15 -8.86 11.43
N VAL A 319 -0.12 -8.85 11.78
CA VAL A 319 -0.82 -7.69 12.35
C VAL A 319 -1.29 -8.01 13.76
N VAL A 320 -0.90 -7.21 14.73
CA VAL A 320 -1.18 -7.40 16.16
C VAL A 320 -2.63 -7.02 16.56
N GLY A 321 -3.55 -7.08 15.62
CA GLY A 321 -4.97 -6.80 15.79
C GLY A 321 -5.81 -7.45 14.70
N LEU A 322 -7.13 -7.46 14.86
CA LEU A 322 -8.06 -7.92 13.83
C LEU A 322 -8.32 -6.80 12.83
N VAL A 323 -7.80 -6.96 11.61
CA VAL A 323 -8.08 -6.07 10.49
C VAL A 323 -8.96 -6.82 9.48
N ASP A 324 -10.26 -6.68 9.62
CA ASP A 324 -11.26 -7.32 8.77
C ASP A 324 -11.91 -6.24 7.89
N ASP A 325 -12.03 -6.54 6.59
CA ASP A 325 -12.62 -5.63 5.60
C ASP A 325 -12.06 -4.19 5.76
N HIS A 326 -10.73 -4.06 5.70
CA HIS A 326 -10.03 -2.78 5.83
C HIS A 326 -10.38 -2.02 7.14
N ALA A 327 -10.57 -2.75 8.25
CA ALA A 327 -11.04 -2.24 9.54
C ALA A 327 -12.46 -1.62 9.51
N ARG A 328 -13.25 -1.84 8.45
CA ARG A 328 -14.67 -1.44 8.37
C ARG A 328 -15.56 -2.39 9.17
N LYS A 329 -15.24 -3.69 9.17
CA LYS A 329 -15.92 -4.68 10.00
C LYS A 329 -15.27 -4.76 11.38
N LYS A 330 -16.05 -4.51 12.41
CA LYS A 330 -15.57 -4.41 13.79
C LYS A 330 -15.78 -5.71 14.56
N HIS A 331 -14.78 -6.09 15.35
CA HIS A 331 -14.83 -7.23 16.27
C HIS A 331 -14.66 -6.74 17.70
N PHE A 332 -15.59 -7.12 18.58
CA PHE A 332 -15.55 -6.74 20.01
C PHE A 332 -14.75 -7.77 20.82
N CYS A 333 -13.55 -8.05 20.37
CA CYS A 333 -12.60 -8.96 21.01
C CYS A 333 -11.18 -8.55 20.64
N THR A 334 -10.18 -9.19 21.27
CA THR A 334 -8.78 -9.13 20.85
C THR A 334 -8.49 -10.24 19.85
N GLY A 335 -7.45 -10.05 19.04
CA GLY A 335 -7.00 -11.05 18.09
C GLY A 335 -5.83 -10.53 17.25
N TYR A 336 -5.44 -11.31 16.27
CA TYR A 336 -4.37 -10.99 15.33
C TYR A 336 -4.74 -11.44 13.91
N SER A 337 -4.02 -10.93 12.94
CA SER A 337 -4.25 -11.23 11.52
C SER A 337 -2.93 -11.55 10.83
N LEU A 338 -2.96 -12.45 9.86
CA LEU A 338 -1.87 -12.64 8.92
C LEU A 338 -2.39 -12.35 7.51
N HIS A 339 -1.88 -11.31 6.91
CA HIS A 339 -2.09 -10.98 5.52
C HIS A 339 -1.11 -11.76 4.64
N VAL A 340 -1.58 -12.31 3.56
CA VAL A 340 -0.81 -13.07 2.57
C VAL A 340 -1.10 -12.47 1.21
N CYS A 341 -0.12 -11.84 0.57
CA CYS A 341 -0.33 -11.23 -0.74
C CYS A 341 0.65 -11.72 -1.81
N VAL A 342 0.16 -11.76 -3.05
CA VAL A 342 0.96 -12.09 -4.24
C VAL A 342 1.74 -10.87 -4.68
N LEU A 343 3.07 -11.00 -4.86
CA LEU A 343 3.96 -9.88 -5.19
C LEU A 343 4.01 -9.52 -6.68
N ARG A 344 3.87 -10.50 -7.56
CA ARG A 344 3.98 -10.32 -9.02
C ARG A 344 2.79 -10.95 -9.72
N PRO A 345 1.58 -10.36 -9.55
CA PRO A 345 0.39 -10.88 -10.20
C PRO A 345 0.55 -10.80 -11.72
N LYS A 346 0.01 -11.80 -12.42
CA LYS A 346 -0.09 -11.82 -13.89
C LYS A 346 -1.38 -11.18 -14.38
N SER A 347 -2.39 -11.06 -13.54
CA SER A 347 -3.62 -10.32 -13.83
C SER A 347 -3.32 -8.86 -14.17
N ARG A 348 -3.99 -8.34 -15.19
CA ARG A 348 -3.84 -6.97 -15.66
C ARG A 348 -5.21 -6.32 -15.77
N GLY A 349 -5.31 -5.15 -15.19
CA GLY A 349 -6.52 -4.36 -15.18
C GLY A 349 -6.36 -3.00 -15.83
N SER A 350 -7.33 -2.13 -15.59
CA SER A 350 -7.37 -0.79 -16.15
C SER A 350 -7.95 0.24 -15.19
N VAL A 351 -7.60 1.49 -15.45
CA VAL A 351 -8.24 2.70 -14.89
C VAL A 351 -8.78 3.50 -16.05
N GLY A 352 -10.07 3.78 -16.04
CA GLY A 352 -10.74 4.57 -17.07
C GLY A 352 -11.59 5.69 -16.49
N LEU A 353 -12.36 6.34 -17.32
CA LEU A 353 -13.35 7.31 -16.91
C LEU A 353 -14.70 6.63 -16.65
N ARG A 354 -15.43 7.12 -15.67
CA ARG A 354 -16.85 6.80 -15.46
C ARG A 354 -17.72 7.72 -16.31
N ASP A 355 -17.33 8.98 -16.38
CA ASP A 355 -17.94 10.05 -17.19
C ASP A 355 -16.91 11.19 -17.38
N ALA A 356 -17.27 12.22 -18.11
CA ALA A 356 -16.43 13.39 -18.37
C ALA A 356 -16.35 14.39 -17.21
N ASN A 357 -17.05 14.16 -16.10
CA ASN A 357 -17.00 15.04 -14.95
C ASN A 357 -15.72 14.78 -14.11
N PRO A 358 -14.82 15.77 -13.98
CA PRO A 358 -13.56 15.59 -13.26
C PRO A 358 -13.70 15.36 -11.75
N LEU A 359 -14.91 15.48 -11.22
CA LEU A 359 -15.21 15.21 -9.81
C LEU A 359 -15.74 13.80 -9.57
N SER A 360 -16.12 13.10 -10.61
CA SER A 360 -16.51 11.69 -10.52
C SER A 360 -15.29 10.81 -10.16
N ALA A 361 -15.56 9.71 -9.46
CA ALA A 361 -14.51 8.73 -9.22
C ALA A 361 -14.11 8.05 -10.53
N PRO A 362 -12.82 7.70 -10.70
CA PRO A 362 -12.40 6.91 -11.86
C PRO A 362 -13.06 5.53 -11.86
N ARG A 363 -13.19 4.93 -13.03
CA ARG A 363 -13.51 3.52 -13.19
C ARG A 363 -12.23 2.72 -12.90
N ILE A 364 -12.25 1.87 -11.90
CA ILE A 364 -11.10 1.10 -11.43
C ILE A 364 -11.43 -0.37 -11.58
N ASP A 365 -10.71 -1.07 -12.43
CA ASP A 365 -10.91 -2.49 -12.69
C ASP A 365 -9.56 -3.23 -12.64
N PRO A 366 -9.14 -3.73 -11.47
CA PRO A 366 -7.87 -4.43 -11.32
C PRO A 366 -7.84 -5.82 -11.96
N GLN A 367 -8.99 -6.43 -12.27
CA GLN A 367 -9.10 -7.79 -12.78
C GLN A 367 -8.43 -8.82 -11.84
N TYR A 368 -8.68 -8.68 -10.53
CA TYR A 368 -8.07 -9.56 -9.51
C TYR A 368 -8.32 -11.03 -9.84
N LEU A 369 -7.26 -11.84 -9.75
CA LEU A 369 -7.28 -13.29 -9.98
C LEU A 369 -7.85 -13.70 -11.35
N SER A 370 -7.81 -12.82 -12.34
CA SER A 370 -8.21 -13.14 -13.71
C SER A 370 -7.23 -14.12 -14.39
N HIS A 371 -5.97 -14.15 -13.93
CA HIS A 371 -4.98 -15.14 -14.32
C HIS A 371 -4.94 -16.29 -13.28
N ALA A 372 -4.99 -17.55 -13.76
CA ALA A 372 -5.05 -18.73 -12.88
C ALA A 372 -3.84 -18.84 -11.94
N ASP A 373 -2.65 -18.46 -12.40
CA ASP A 373 -1.42 -18.54 -11.61
C ASP A 373 -1.47 -17.65 -10.35
N ASP A 374 -2.21 -16.53 -10.38
CA ASP A 374 -2.34 -15.64 -9.22
C ASP A 374 -3.15 -16.33 -8.10
N MET A 375 -4.19 -17.10 -8.47
CA MET A 375 -4.95 -17.91 -7.51
C MET A 375 -4.06 -19.01 -6.92
N GLU A 376 -3.27 -19.69 -7.74
CA GLU A 376 -2.39 -20.76 -7.27
C GLU A 376 -1.28 -20.25 -6.36
N ALA A 377 -0.66 -19.11 -6.71
CA ALA A 377 0.34 -18.48 -5.86
C ALA A 377 -0.26 -18.05 -4.50
N LEU A 378 -1.44 -17.41 -4.53
CA LEU A 378 -2.14 -17.01 -3.31
C LEU A 378 -2.55 -18.20 -2.46
N LEU A 379 -3.06 -19.28 -3.06
CA LEU A 379 -3.43 -20.52 -2.37
C LEU A 379 -2.22 -21.15 -1.66
N LYS A 380 -1.09 -21.27 -2.36
CA LYS A 380 0.17 -21.76 -1.76
C LYS A 380 0.59 -20.89 -0.58
N GLY A 381 0.56 -19.56 -0.74
CA GLY A 381 0.86 -18.61 0.32
C GLY A 381 -0.06 -18.72 1.53
N VAL A 382 -1.38 -18.87 1.32
CA VAL A 382 -2.37 -19.08 2.38
C VAL A 382 -2.10 -20.37 3.15
N LYS A 383 -1.72 -21.45 2.48
CA LYS A 383 -1.33 -22.71 3.14
C LYS A 383 -0.09 -22.53 4.01
N VAL A 384 0.93 -21.81 3.53
CA VAL A 384 2.12 -21.49 4.34
C VAL A 384 1.72 -20.62 5.53
N GLY A 385 0.94 -19.57 5.30
CA GLY A 385 0.44 -18.70 6.37
C GLY A 385 -0.32 -19.48 7.45
N ARG A 386 -1.20 -20.40 7.05
CA ARG A 386 -1.93 -21.26 7.99
C ARG A 386 -1.00 -22.16 8.78
N ARG A 387 0.00 -22.79 8.17
CA ARG A 387 1.00 -23.59 8.89
C ARG A 387 1.74 -22.77 9.95
N ILE A 388 2.06 -21.52 9.66
CA ILE A 388 2.67 -20.60 10.63
C ILE A 388 1.70 -20.36 11.79
N MET A 389 0.43 -20.05 11.49
CA MET A 389 -0.57 -19.71 12.50
C MET A 389 -1.04 -20.91 13.35
N ASP A 390 -0.91 -22.14 12.83
CA ASP A 390 -1.22 -23.38 13.53
C ASP A 390 -0.02 -23.93 14.33
N ALA A 391 1.15 -23.28 14.26
CA ALA A 391 2.36 -23.73 14.94
C ALA A 391 2.25 -23.60 16.48
N PRO A 392 2.91 -24.47 17.27
CA PRO A 392 2.80 -24.53 18.71
C PRO A 392 2.96 -23.20 19.47
N PRO A 393 3.84 -22.25 19.10
CA PRO A 393 3.92 -20.97 19.79
C PRO A 393 2.60 -20.20 19.90
N PHE A 394 1.74 -20.31 18.90
CA PHE A 394 0.42 -19.64 18.91
C PHE A 394 -0.59 -20.29 19.85
N LEU A 395 -0.42 -21.58 20.22
CA LEU A 395 -1.37 -22.29 21.08
C LEU A 395 -1.51 -21.63 22.48
N SER A 396 -0.45 -20.97 22.94
CA SER A 396 -0.47 -20.21 24.20
C SER A 396 -1.49 -19.05 24.21
N LEU A 397 -1.91 -18.59 23.04
CA LEU A 397 -2.89 -17.52 22.89
C LEU A 397 -4.32 -18.04 22.79
N ALA A 398 -4.54 -19.38 22.89
CA ALA A 398 -5.84 -20.05 22.70
C ALA A 398 -6.59 -19.52 21.47
N PRO A 399 -6.01 -19.64 20.25
CA PRO A 399 -6.55 -19.03 19.05
C PRO A 399 -7.84 -19.70 18.59
N ALA A 400 -8.76 -18.89 18.05
CA ALA A 400 -9.92 -19.37 17.31
C ALA A 400 -9.96 -18.70 15.94
N GLU A 401 -9.75 -19.50 14.90
CA GLU A 401 -9.77 -19.04 13.51
C GLU A 401 -11.17 -18.51 13.14
N LEU A 402 -11.23 -17.40 12.44
CA LEU A 402 -12.47 -16.82 11.91
C LEU A 402 -12.62 -17.17 10.44
N TYR A 403 -13.86 -17.47 10.02
CA TYR A 403 -14.28 -17.70 8.63
C TYR A 403 -13.76 -18.96 7.95
N THR A 404 -12.52 -19.35 8.20
CA THR A 404 -11.86 -20.48 7.51
C THR A 404 -11.71 -21.70 8.39
N GLN A 405 -12.30 -21.68 9.59
CA GLN A 405 -12.34 -22.84 10.50
C GLN A 405 -13.00 -24.05 9.79
N GLY A 406 -12.28 -25.18 9.80
CA GLY A 406 -12.77 -26.41 9.17
C GLY A 406 -12.56 -26.52 7.65
N VAL A 407 -12.21 -25.45 6.96
CA VAL A 407 -11.88 -25.48 5.54
C VAL A 407 -10.43 -25.94 5.37
N ARG A 408 -10.20 -27.17 4.86
CA ARG A 408 -8.84 -27.74 4.76
C ARG A 408 -8.46 -28.11 3.32
N ASP A 409 -9.43 -28.35 2.46
CA ASP A 409 -9.20 -28.71 1.05
C ASP A 409 -8.97 -27.46 0.18
N ASP A 410 -8.35 -27.69 -0.96
CA ASP A 410 -8.00 -26.62 -1.91
C ASP A 410 -9.22 -25.95 -2.53
N ALA A 411 -10.28 -26.68 -2.77
CA ALA A 411 -11.51 -26.15 -3.37
C ALA A 411 -12.19 -25.16 -2.41
N GLY A 412 -12.33 -25.54 -1.14
CA GLY A 412 -12.85 -24.68 -0.09
C GLY A 412 -11.99 -23.45 0.15
N LEU A 413 -10.64 -23.60 0.14
CA LEU A 413 -9.73 -22.45 0.28
C LEU A 413 -9.83 -21.49 -0.91
N ARG A 414 -9.90 -21.98 -2.16
CA ARG A 414 -10.11 -21.10 -3.32
C ARG A 414 -11.43 -20.35 -3.22
N GLU A 415 -12.49 -21.00 -2.72
CA GLU A 415 -13.77 -20.31 -2.52
C GLU A 415 -13.66 -19.23 -1.43
N GLN A 416 -12.99 -19.51 -0.32
CA GLN A 416 -12.72 -18.48 0.70
C GLN A 416 -11.90 -17.30 0.16
N ILE A 417 -10.93 -17.59 -0.70
CA ILE A 417 -10.15 -16.54 -1.39
C ILE A 417 -11.08 -15.70 -2.27
N ARG A 418 -11.94 -16.30 -3.11
CA ARG A 418 -12.92 -15.55 -3.94
C ARG A 418 -13.84 -14.66 -3.09
N GLN A 419 -14.28 -15.17 -1.96
CA GLN A 419 -15.20 -14.46 -1.08
C GLN A 419 -14.55 -13.31 -0.34
N ARG A 420 -13.23 -13.33 -0.08
CA ARG A 420 -12.60 -12.45 0.90
C ARG A 420 -11.32 -11.77 0.44
N ALA A 421 -10.69 -12.20 -0.62
CA ALA A 421 -9.50 -11.53 -1.14
C ALA A 421 -9.81 -10.09 -1.57
N ASP A 422 -8.87 -9.18 -1.35
CA ASP A 422 -8.98 -7.78 -1.73
C ASP A 422 -7.56 -7.18 -1.91
N THR A 423 -7.45 -5.88 -2.10
CA THR A 423 -6.19 -5.15 -2.19
C THR A 423 -5.43 -5.13 -0.87
N ILE A 424 -4.09 -5.18 -0.93
CA ILE A 424 -3.20 -4.73 0.14
C ILE A 424 -2.68 -3.29 -0.12
N TYR A 425 -3.40 -2.52 -0.96
CA TYR A 425 -3.21 -1.09 -1.22
C TYR A 425 -2.02 -0.70 -2.10
N HIS A 426 -1.53 -1.58 -2.97
CA HIS A 426 -0.33 -1.39 -3.77
C HIS A 426 -0.56 -1.25 -5.30
N PRO A 427 -1.60 -0.52 -5.78
CA PRO A 427 -1.86 -0.40 -7.22
C PRO A 427 -0.74 0.37 -7.92
N VAL A 428 -0.33 -0.15 -9.05
CA VAL A 428 0.73 0.39 -9.92
C VAL A 428 0.43 0.13 -11.41
N GLY A 429 1.26 0.64 -12.30
CA GLY A 429 1.31 0.24 -13.69
C GLY A 429 0.39 0.99 -14.65
N SER A 430 -0.57 1.76 -14.17
CA SER A 430 -1.59 2.45 -14.99
C SER A 430 -1.07 3.63 -15.83
N CYS A 431 0.21 4.02 -15.64
CA CYS A 431 0.97 4.93 -16.50
C CYS A 431 2.39 4.35 -16.64
N ARG A 432 2.47 3.15 -17.22
CA ARG A 432 3.72 2.38 -17.31
C ARG A 432 4.77 3.13 -18.13
N MET A 433 6.00 3.15 -17.64
CA MET A 433 7.17 3.55 -18.44
C MET A 433 7.51 2.46 -19.45
N GLY A 434 8.13 2.82 -20.57
CA GLY A 434 8.56 1.88 -21.57
C GLY A 434 8.85 2.54 -22.90
N ALA A 435 9.07 1.73 -23.94
CA ALA A 435 9.17 2.19 -25.30
C ALA A 435 7.81 2.75 -25.78
N VAL A 436 7.84 3.49 -26.88
CA VAL A 436 6.66 4.20 -27.40
C VAL A 436 5.67 3.25 -28.09
N ASP A 437 6.10 2.10 -28.46
CA ASP A 437 5.45 1.02 -29.21
C ASP A 437 4.84 -0.11 -28.38
#